data_fbeb167396e325e9dfb814924c2b9daf
#
_entry.id   fbeb167396e325e9dfb814924c2b9daf
#
_cell.length_a   1.000
_cell.length_b   1.000
_cell.length_c   1.000
_cell.angle_alpha   90.00
_cell.angle_beta   90.00
_cell.angle_gamma   90.00
#
_symmetry.space_group_name_H-M   'P 1'
#
loop_
_entity.id
_entity.type
_entity.pdbx_description
1 polymer ?
#
loop_
_entity_poly.entity_id
_entity_poly.type
_entity_poly.pdbx_seq_one_letter_code
_entity_poly.pdbx_strand_id
1 'polypeptide(L)'
;MATTDKKEELKASGTCMVVQNEKISTKNGESPADNIVRESNIPILTSHAGLNPRSKSGNESSFAGELSRTELEQILENPFIEHIEYEDEDYFTINGILYSRSPQEVIRCPIGRTGHVKVAEGTLAIAYGAFQFCEIESVEFPDSIVAIADRAFRDCRKLNHVDFGKGIKDIGGGTILGEIFTGCDRLHEVVIPGQVKEIGKLTFYDSGLEKITLPEGLERIGSMAFGHCSNLKEISLPESLIK
;
A
#
# COMPACT_ATOMS: atom_id res chain seq x y z
N MET A 1 24.32 19.50 -12.82
CA MET A 1 24.61 19.85 -11.41
C MET A 1 23.56 20.79 -10.79
N ALA A 2 22.30 20.65 -11.18
CA ALA A 2 21.21 21.53 -10.68
C ALA A 2 20.11 20.74 -9.89
N THR A 3 20.31 19.46 -9.65
CA THR A 3 19.30 18.60 -9.02
C THR A 3 19.51 18.40 -7.51
N THR A 4 20.69 18.69 -6.99
CA THR A 4 21.02 18.47 -5.56
C THR A 4 20.52 19.62 -4.68
N ASP A 5 20.60 20.86 -5.16
CA ASP A 5 20.18 22.04 -4.39
C ASP A 5 18.64 22.13 -4.23
N LYS A 6 17.87 21.64 -5.20
CA LYS A 6 16.41 21.63 -5.11
C LYS A 6 15.86 20.60 -4.09
N LYS A 7 16.61 19.50 -3.84
CA LYS A 7 16.21 18.50 -2.84
C LYS A 7 16.38 18.99 -1.40
N GLU A 8 17.37 19.84 -1.13
CA GLU A 8 17.56 20.40 0.21
C GLU A 8 16.56 21.50 0.57
N GLU A 9 16.19 22.34 -0.41
CA GLU A 9 15.12 23.34 -0.20
C GLU A 9 13.73 22.71 0.02
N LEU A 10 13.43 21.59 -0.66
CA LEU A 10 12.18 20.85 -0.52
C LEU A 10 12.00 20.19 0.85
N LYS A 11 13.11 19.76 1.49
CA LYS A 11 13.09 19.13 2.81
C LYS A 11 12.69 20.08 3.95
N ALA A 12 12.87 21.35 3.80
CA ALA A 12 12.60 22.35 4.83
C ALA A 12 11.17 22.89 4.85
N SER A 13 10.34 22.58 3.85
CA SER A 13 9.04 23.25 3.64
C SER A 13 7.81 22.35 3.50
N GLY A 14 7.93 21.01 3.66
CA GLY A 14 6.80 20.09 3.44
C GLY A 14 6.29 20.08 2.00
N THR A 15 7.17 20.29 1.03
CA THR A 15 6.80 20.40 -0.39
C THR A 15 6.70 19.02 -1.05
N CYS A 16 5.67 18.81 -1.86
CA CYS A 16 5.46 17.57 -2.62
C CYS A 16 5.88 17.75 -4.08
N MET A 17 6.66 16.82 -4.59
CA MET A 17 6.90 16.64 -6.01
C MET A 17 6.18 15.42 -6.53
N VAL A 18 5.46 15.59 -7.64
CA VAL A 18 4.68 14.53 -8.27
C VAL A 18 5.32 14.15 -9.59
N VAL A 19 5.61 12.88 -9.77
CA VAL A 19 6.15 12.34 -11.03
C VAL A 19 5.01 11.69 -11.81
N GLN A 20 4.74 12.22 -13.00
CA GLN A 20 3.82 11.63 -13.97
C GLN A 20 4.63 11.22 -15.20
N ASN A 21 4.60 9.94 -15.57
CA ASN A 21 5.18 9.43 -16.82
C ASN A 21 6.47 10.17 -17.24
N GLU A 22 7.54 10.03 -16.48
CA GLU A 22 8.86 10.61 -16.72
C GLU A 22 8.99 12.15 -16.60
N LYS A 23 7.96 12.88 -16.18
CA LYS A 23 8.06 14.32 -15.93
C LYS A 23 7.76 14.67 -14.48
N ILE A 24 8.72 15.28 -13.83
CA ILE A 24 8.52 15.87 -12.50
C ILE A 24 7.72 17.17 -12.69
N SER A 25 6.55 17.24 -12.07
CA SER A 25 5.77 18.49 -12.00
C SER A 25 5.41 18.82 -10.56
N THR A 26 5.58 20.08 -10.20
CA THR A 26 5.04 20.63 -8.95
C THR A 26 3.61 21.10 -9.21
N LYS A 27 2.65 20.65 -8.39
CA LYS A 27 1.26 21.15 -8.50
C LYS A 27 0.97 22.20 -7.45
N ASN A 28 0.41 23.31 -7.91
CA ASN A 28 -0.16 24.37 -7.10
C ASN A 28 -1.61 24.07 -6.80
N GLY A 29 -1.98 24.39 -5.56
CA GLY A 29 -3.27 24.13 -4.99
C GLY A 29 -4.45 24.67 -5.75
N GLU A 30 -5.44 23.82 -5.94
CA GLU A 30 -6.85 24.17 -6.00
C GLU A 30 -7.52 23.46 -4.83
N SER A 31 -8.40 24.18 -4.14
CA SER A 31 -9.02 23.78 -2.89
C SER A 31 -9.84 22.49 -2.98
N PRO A 32 -9.69 21.57 -2.06
CA PRO A 32 -10.42 20.32 -2.01
C PRO A 32 -11.59 20.38 -1.03
N ALA A 33 -12.59 19.57 -1.30
CA ALA A 33 -13.68 19.32 -0.37
C ALA A 33 -13.57 17.94 0.26
N ASP A 34 -13.45 17.98 1.57
CA ASP A 34 -13.88 17.08 2.63
C ASP A 34 -14.12 15.59 2.39
N ASN A 35 -13.36 14.74 3.08
CA ASN A 35 -13.81 13.77 4.09
C ASN A 35 -12.75 12.71 4.34
N ILE A 36 -12.01 12.92 5.43
CA ILE A 36 -11.16 11.88 6.01
C ILE A 36 -11.94 11.23 7.13
N VAL A 37 -12.23 9.94 7.01
CA VAL A 37 -12.73 9.13 8.10
C VAL A 37 -11.55 8.41 8.74
N ARG A 38 -11.34 8.65 10.02
CA ARG A 38 -10.30 7.97 10.80
C ARG A 38 -10.88 6.76 11.50
N GLU A 39 -10.45 5.58 11.09
CA GLU A 39 -10.45 4.42 11.98
C GLU A 39 -8.99 4.18 12.38
N SER A 40 -8.71 4.07 13.67
CA SER A 40 -7.37 3.85 14.23
C SER A 40 -6.30 4.87 13.84
N ASN A 41 -6.55 6.18 14.01
CA ASN A 41 -5.60 7.28 13.78
C ASN A 41 -4.90 7.31 12.40
N ILE A 42 -5.32 6.49 11.45
CA ILE A 42 -4.82 6.45 10.08
C ILE A 42 -5.86 7.12 9.20
N PRO A 43 -5.51 8.11 8.37
CA PRO A 43 -6.47 8.73 7.46
C PRO A 43 -6.95 7.72 6.43
N ILE A 44 -8.25 7.40 6.47
CA ILE A 44 -8.92 6.63 5.42
C ILE A 44 -9.46 7.61 4.41
N LEU A 45 -9.04 7.43 3.18
CA LEU A 45 -9.51 8.19 2.04
C LEU A 45 -10.85 7.69 1.58
N THR A 46 -11.85 8.56 1.56
CA THR A 46 -13.08 8.35 0.80
C THR A 46 -13.03 9.17 -0.47
N SER A 47 -12.98 8.49 -1.62
CA SER A 47 -13.04 9.12 -2.92
C SER A 47 -14.36 9.85 -3.11
N HIS A 48 -14.37 11.13 -3.38
CA HIS A 48 -15.36 11.83 -4.22
C HIS A 48 -14.93 13.29 -4.44
N ALA A 49 -14.17 13.54 -5.49
CA ALA A 49 -14.30 14.77 -6.26
C ALA A 49 -13.45 14.68 -7.52
N GLY A 50 -14.11 14.84 -8.66
CA GLY A 50 -13.49 14.74 -9.96
C GLY A 50 -12.45 15.83 -10.19
N LEU A 51 -11.21 15.45 -10.27
CA LEU A 51 -10.18 16.27 -10.89
C LEU A 51 -10.31 16.10 -12.40
N ASN A 52 -10.81 17.14 -13.05
CA ASN A 52 -10.91 17.20 -14.50
C ASN A 52 -9.50 17.42 -15.09
N PRO A 53 -8.94 16.50 -15.91
CA PRO A 53 -7.57 16.64 -16.42
C PRO A 53 -7.42 17.62 -17.59
N ARG A 54 -8.34 18.58 -17.78
CA ARG A 54 -8.30 19.55 -18.88
C ARG A 54 -8.23 20.99 -18.39
N SER A 55 -7.04 21.47 -18.05
CA SER A 55 -6.70 22.87 -18.28
C SER A 55 -5.23 22.97 -18.68
N LYS A 56 -5.02 23.14 -19.98
CA LYS A 56 -3.77 23.62 -20.54
C LYS A 56 -3.69 25.13 -20.28
N SER A 57 -2.76 25.57 -19.48
CA SER A 57 -2.09 26.87 -19.71
C SER A 57 -0.79 26.87 -18.90
N GLY A 58 0.31 27.14 -19.60
CA GLY A 58 1.62 27.18 -19.01
C GLY A 58 1.79 28.40 -18.13
N ASN A 59 2.46 28.17 -17.03
CA ASN A 59 3.48 29.05 -16.45
C ASN A 59 4.21 28.25 -15.40
N GLU A 60 5.49 28.03 -15.61
CA GLU A 60 6.41 27.53 -14.61
C GLU A 60 6.53 28.60 -13.50
N SER A 61 5.84 28.40 -12.41
CA SER A 61 6.11 29.11 -11.18
C SER A 61 6.33 28.06 -10.09
N SER A 62 7.55 28.06 -9.57
CA SER A 62 7.93 27.29 -8.38
C SER A 62 7.06 27.78 -7.22
N PHE A 63 6.09 26.97 -6.81
CA PHE A 63 5.33 27.19 -5.59
C PHE A 63 5.93 26.36 -4.47
N ALA A 64 6.56 27.04 -3.53
CA ALA A 64 6.80 26.54 -2.20
C ALA A 64 5.50 26.83 -1.39
N GLY A 65 4.54 25.91 -1.46
CA GLY A 65 3.35 25.92 -0.62
C GLY A 65 3.29 24.60 0.11
N GLU A 66 3.06 24.61 1.42
CA GLU A 66 2.77 23.42 2.19
C GLU A 66 1.52 22.77 1.62
N LEU A 67 1.64 21.51 1.13
CA LEU A 67 0.49 20.72 0.75
C LEU A 67 -0.32 20.41 2.01
N SER A 68 -1.59 20.72 1.97
CA SER A 68 -2.49 20.21 2.99
C SER A 68 -2.57 18.68 2.90
N ARG A 69 -2.87 18.04 4.02
CA ARG A 69 -3.06 16.58 4.08
C ARG A 69 -4.06 16.09 3.04
N THR A 70 -5.11 16.84 2.77
CA THR A 70 -6.15 16.53 1.78
C THR A 70 -5.64 16.57 0.33
N GLU A 71 -4.77 17.52 0.01
CA GLU A 71 -4.13 17.58 -1.31
C GLU A 71 -3.18 16.40 -1.55
N LEU A 72 -2.41 16.03 -0.53
CA LEU A 72 -1.55 14.84 -0.58
C LEU A 72 -2.38 13.57 -0.85
N GLU A 73 -3.52 13.44 -0.20
CA GLU A 73 -4.44 12.31 -0.38
C GLU A 73 -4.98 12.24 -1.80
N GLN A 74 -5.43 13.36 -2.37
CA GLN A 74 -5.89 13.41 -3.77
C GLN A 74 -4.78 13.03 -4.77
N ILE A 75 -3.54 13.43 -4.48
CA ILE A 75 -2.38 13.06 -5.27
C ILE A 75 -2.15 11.55 -5.23
N LEU A 76 -2.22 10.96 -4.06
CA LEU A 76 -2.02 9.51 -3.86
C LEU A 76 -3.09 8.65 -4.51
N GLU A 77 -4.31 9.16 -4.67
CA GLU A 77 -5.43 8.49 -5.34
C GLU A 77 -5.48 8.73 -6.86
N ASN A 78 -4.58 9.52 -7.40
CA ASN A 78 -4.54 9.75 -8.84
C ASN A 78 -3.86 8.58 -9.57
N PRO A 79 -4.57 7.85 -10.47
CA PRO A 79 -4.01 6.68 -11.15
C PRO A 79 -2.89 6.98 -12.15
N PHE A 80 -2.66 8.26 -12.44
CA PHE A 80 -1.56 8.69 -13.30
C PHE A 80 -0.28 9.04 -12.53
N ILE A 81 -0.32 8.94 -11.19
CA ILE A 81 0.81 9.25 -10.33
C ILE A 81 1.42 7.97 -9.81
N GLU A 82 2.65 7.71 -10.20
CA GLU A 82 3.41 6.52 -9.79
C GLU A 82 4.39 6.80 -8.65
N HIS A 83 4.76 8.06 -8.44
CA HIS A 83 5.80 8.45 -7.50
C HIS A 83 5.52 9.84 -6.92
N ILE A 84 5.74 9.99 -5.62
CA ILE A 84 5.70 11.28 -4.93
C ILE A 84 6.98 11.48 -4.11
N GLU A 85 7.38 12.72 -3.91
CA GLU A 85 8.36 13.12 -2.90
C GLU A 85 7.67 14.07 -1.92
N TYR A 86 7.64 13.68 -0.64
CA TYR A 86 6.98 14.42 0.42
C TYR A 86 7.73 14.24 1.73
N GLU A 87 7.82 15.28 2.54
CA GLU A 87 8.38 15.22 3.88
C GLU A 87 7.78 16.31 4.77
N ASP A 88 7.31 15.92 5.97
CA ASP A 88 6.92 16.82 7.05
C ASP A 88 7.33 16.25 8.41
N GLU A 89 6.76 16.76 9.52
CA GLU A 89 7.07 16.32 10.88
C GLU A 89 6.62 14.86 11.14
N ASP A 90 5.52 14.43 10.53
CA ASP A 90 4.87 13.14 10.78
C ASP A 90 5.19 12.10 9.70
N TYR A 91 5.40 12.52 8.44
CA TYR A 91 5.48 11.66 7.26
C TYR A 91 6.68 11.98 6.40
N PHE A 92 7.09 10.99 5.62
CA PHE A 92 8.14 11.12 4.61
C PHE A 92 7.97 10.05 3.53
N THR A 93 8.64 10.23 2.40
CA THR A 93 8.60 9.26 1.32
C THR A 93 9.94 8.56 1.15
N ILE A 94 9.87 7.26 0.84
CA ILE A 94 10.99 6.47 0.34
C ILE A 94 10.55 5.83 -0.98
N ASN A 95 11.32 6.07 -2.05
CA ASN A 95 11.02 5.53 -3.38
C ASN A 95 9.59 5.84 -3.84
N GLY A 96 9.06 7.01 -3.48
CA GLY A 96 7.74 7.45 -3.88
C GLY A 96 6.57 6.89 -3.09
N ILE A 97 6.82 6.16 -2.01
CA ILE A 97 5.81 5.60 -1.11
C ILE A 97 5.83 6.39 0.19
N LEU A 98 4.66 6.71 0.72
CA LEU A 98 4.50 7.49 1.96
C LEU A 98 4.62 6.60 3.19
N TYR A 99 5.46 7.03 4.14
CA TYR A 99 5.69 6.38 5.43
C TYR A 99 5.41 7.35 6.58
N SER A 100 4.97 6.84 7.72
CA SER A 100 5.01 7.56 9.00
C SER A 100 6.40 7.49 9.61
N ARG A 101 6.74 8.49 10.46
CA ARG A 101 8.05 8.51 11.13
C ARG A 101 8.12 7.63 12.36
N SER A 102 7.03 7.55 13.13
CA SER A 102 7.05 6.78 14.40
C SER A 102 5.64 6.31 14.79
N PRO A 103 5.38 4.99 14.77
CA PRO A 103 6.25 3.94 14.23
C PRO A 103 6.46 4.09 12.73
N GLN A 104 7.52 3.52 12.19
CA GLN A 104 7.72 3.52 10.74
C GLN A 104 6.78 2.51 10.10
N GLU A 105 5.76 3.00 9.42
CA GLU A 105 4.74 2.21 8.73
C GLU A 105 4.58 2.70 7.28
N VAL A 106 4.26 1.81 6.36
CA VAL A 106 3.77 2.23 5.04
C VAL A 106 2.37 2.77 5.22
N ILE A 107 2.18 4.05 4.97
CA ILE A 107 0.87 4.72 5.06
C ILE A 107 0.11 4.61 3.75
N ARG A 108 0.78 4.94 2.62
CA ARG A 108 0.12 4.89 1.31
C ARG A 108 1.13 4.77 0.18
N CYS A 109 0.82 3.89 -0.75
CA CYS A 109 1.44 3.83 -2.06
C CYS A 109 0.54 4.55 -3.06
N PRO A 110 1.08 5.38 -3.97
CA PRO A 110 0.29 5.95 -5.06
C PRO A 110 -0.38 4.84 -5.88
N ILE A 111 -1.66 4.99 -6.19
CA ILE A 111 -2.41 3.91 -6.87
C ILE A 111 -1.92 3.65 -8.31
N GLY A 112 -1.32 4.64 -8.96
CA GLY A 112 -0.68 4.47 -10.28
C GLY A 112 0.66 3.75 -10.24
N ARG A 113 1.20 3.41 -9.06
CA ARG A 113 2.47 2.71 -8.92
C ARG A 113 2.42 1.36 -9.61
N THR A 114 3.41 1.08 -10.46
CA THR A 114 3.56 -0.16 -11.21
C THR A 114 4.82 -0.93 -10.81
N GLY A 115 4.96 -2.15 -11.33
CA GLY A 115 6.15 -2.98 -11.22
C GLY A 115 6.43 -3.50 -9.82
N HIS A 116 7.73 -3.64 -9.51
CA HIS A 116 8.21 -4.17 -8.23
C HIS A 116 8.31 -3.09 -7.16
N VAL A 117 7.85 -3.40 -5.96
CA VAL A 117 7.98 -2.57 -4.77
C VAL A 117 8.79 -3.31 -3.71
N LYS A 118 9.89 -2.69 -3.28
CA LYS A 118 10.61 -3.09 -2.08
C LYS A 118 10.26 -2.12 -0.95
N VAL A 119 9.64 -2.64 0.11
CA VAL A 119 9.33 -1.89 1.32
C VAL A 119 10.63 -1.57 2.07
N ALA A 120 10.75 -0.35 2.59
CA ALA A 120 11.98 0.11 3.22
C ALA A 120 12.33 -0.70 4.48
N GLU A 121 13.62 -0.93 4.68
CA GLU A 121 14.15 -1.57 5.88
C GLU A 121 13.77 -0.79 7.14
N GLY A 122 13.49 -1.51 8.22
CA GLY A 122 13.03 -0.92 9.48
C GLY A 122 11.54 -0.61 9.53
N THR A 123 10.80 -0.81 8.43
CA THR A 123 9.34 -0.69 8.43
C THR A 123 8.72 -1.79 9.29
N LEU A 124 7.81 -1.42 10.19
CA LEU A 124 7.19 -2.34 11.15
C LEU A 124 5.83 -2.85 10.70
N ALA A 125 5.07 -2.02 9.96
CA ALA A 125 3.72 -2.39 9.53
C ALA A 125 3.33 -1.81 8.18
N ILE A 126 2.33 -2.45 7.58
CA ILE A 126 1.60 -1.96 6.42
C ILE A 126 0.24 -1.48 6.91
N ALA A 127 -0.06 -0.20 6.75
CA ALA A 127 -1.28 0.41 7.25
C ALA A 127 -2.52 -0.03 6.44
N TYR A 128 -3.71 0.28 6.98
CA TYR A 128 -4.99 0.04 6.35
C TYR A 128 -5.02 0.57 4.91
N GLY A 129 -5.34 -0.30 3.95
CA GLY A 129 -5.45 0.06 2.55
C GLY A 129 -4.19 0.67 1.92
N ALA A 130 -3.00 0.50 2.51
CA ALA A 130 -1.78 1.18 2.08
C ALA A 130 -1.44 0.98 0.59
N PHE A 131 -1.74 -0.17 0.03
CA PHE A 131 -1.56 -0.49 -1.40
C PHE A 131 -2.89 -0.76 -2.11
N GLN A 132 -4.03 -0.47 -1.49
CA GLN A 132 -5.34 -0.74 -2.09
C GLN A 132 -5.46 -0.09 -3.48
N PHE A 133 -5.91 -0.87 -4.46
CA PHE A 133 -6.04 -0.50 -5.88
C PHE A 133 -4.73 -0.20 -6.62
N CYS A 134 -3.56 -0.42 -6.00
CA CYS A 134 -2.30 -0.20 -6.68
C CYS A 134 -2.09 -1.19 -7.83
N GLU A 135 -1.40 -0.73 -8.89
CA GLU A 135 -1.08 -1.52 -10.06
C GLU A 135 0.29 -2.24 -9.96
N ILE A 136 0.81 -2.39 -8.74
CA ILE A 136 2.07 -3.10 -8.48
C ILE A 136 1.99 -4.57 -8.91
N GLU A 137 3.12 -5.10 -9.39
CA GLU A 137 3.24 -6.49 -9.84
C GLU A 137 3.81 -7.41 -8.75
N SER A 138 4.70 -6.88 -7.93
CA SER A 138 5.30 -7.64 -6.83
C SER A 138 5.67 -6.74 -5.66
N VAL A 139 5.71 -7.34 -4.47
CA VAL A 139 6.14 -6.66 -3.24
C VAL A 139 7.09 -7.54 -2.44
N GLU A 140 8.16 -6.94 -1.92
CA GLU A 140 9.13 -7.54 -1.01
C GLU A 140 9.08 -6.82 0.33
N PHE A 141 8.82 -7.55 1.41
CA PHE A 141 8.82 -7.02 2.77
C PHE A 141 10.16 -7.25 3.45
N PRO A 142 10.66 -6.27 4.21
CA PRO A 142 11.82 -6.48 5.08
C PRO A 142 11.47 -7.42 6.25
N ASP A 143 12.49 -8.04 6.83
CA ASP A 143 12.35 -8.92 8.00
C ASP A 143 11.78 -8.19 9.25
N SER A 144 11.72 -6.86 9.24
CA SER A 144 11.17 -6.05 10.32
C SER A 144 9.65 -5.96 10.35
N ILE A 145 8.95 -6.29 9.25
CA ILE A 145 7.47 -6.25 9.18
C ILE A 145 6.88 -7.27 10.15
N VAL A 146 6.01 -6.80 11.04
CA VAL A 146 5.30 -7.66 12.01
C VAL A 146 3.80 -7.66 11.84
N ALA A 147 3.23 -6.69 11.11
CA ALA A 147 1.78 -6.56 10.91
C ALA A 147 1.42 -6.06 9.51
N ILE A 148 0.30 -6.57 9.00
CA ILE A 148 -0.37 -6.08 7.80
C ILE A 148 -1.82 -5.79 8.19
N ALA A 149 -2.26 -4.54 8.03
CA ALA A 149 -3.61 -4.14 8.39
C ALA A 149 -4.63 -4.55 7.30
N ASP A 150 -5.92 -4.43 7.67
CA ASP A 150 -7.04 -4.73 6.78
C ASP A 150 -6.92 -4.03 5.43
N ARG A 151 -7.32 -4.72 4.36
CA ARG A 151 -7.35 -4.21 2.99
C ARG A 151 -6.03 -3.72 2.41
N ALA A 152 -4.90 -4.01 3.05
CA ALA A 152 -3.61 -3.46 2.68
C ALA A 152 -3.28 -3.61 1.19
N PHE A 153 -3.65 -4.72 0.56
CA PHE A 153 -3.45 -5.02 -0.87
C PHE A 153 -4.75 -5.33 -1.61
N ARG A 154 -5.90 -4.92 -1.05
CA ARG A 154 -7.18 -5.19 -1.67
C ARG A 154 -7.24 -4.60 -3.08
N ASP A 155 -7.75 -5.39 -4.04
CA ASP A 155 -7.88 -5.02 -5.45
C ASP A 155 -6.55 -4.64 -6.14
N CYS A 156 -5.41 -5.15 -5.67
CA CYS A 156 -4.14 -5.10 -6.40
C CYS A 156 -4.15 -6.12 -7.54
N ARG A 157 -4.91 -5.85 -8.60
CA ARG A 157 -5.22 -6.82 -9.66
C ARG A 157 -4.04 -7.29 -10.48
N LYS A 158 -2.91 -6.56 -10.46
CA LYS A 158 -1.67 -6.94 -11.15
C LYS A 158 -0.68 -7.67 -10.26
N LEU A 159 -0.90 -7.67 -8.92
CA LEU A 159 -0.02 -8.32 -7.96
C LEU A 159 0.03 -9.82 -8.21
N ASN A 160 1.23 -10.33 -8.53
CA ASN A 160 1.47 -11.73 -8.84
C ASN A 160 2.47 -12.40 -7.89
N HIS A 161 3.21 -11.62 -7.09
CA HIS A 161 4.18 -12.13 -6.15
C HIS A 161 4.26 -11.29 -4.87
N VAL A 162 4.36 -11.98 -3.73
CA VAL A 162 4.57 -11.39 -2.40
C VAL A 162 5.68 -12.15 -1.69
N ASP A 163 6.76 -11.45 -1.34
CA ASP A 163 7.76 -11.95 -0.38
C ASP A 163 7.46 -11.35 1.00
N PHE A 164 7.08 -12.21 1.92
CA PHE A 164 6.62 -11.81 3.26
C PHE A 164 7.76 -11.49 4.25
N GLY A 165 9.04 -11.72 3.88
CA GLY A 165 10.13 -11.63 4.84
C GLY A 165 9.98 -12.62 6.00
N LYS A 166 10.68 -12.39 7.11
CA LYS A 166 10.73 -13.32 8.25
C LYS A 166 10.09 -12.81 9.53
N GLY A 167 9.68 -11.53 9.58
CA GLY A 167 9.12 -10.93 10.80
C GLY A 167 7.65 -11.25 11.04
N ILE A 168 6.90 -11.49 9.96
CA ILE A 168 5.45 -11.65 10.01
C ILE A 168 5.05 -12.96 10.71
N LYS A 169 4.15 -12.86 11.68
CA LYS A 169 3.62 -14.02 12.41
C LYS A 169 2.17 -14.32 12.08
N ASP A 170 1.45 -13.30 11.64
CA ASP A 170 0.03 -13.40 11.30
C ASP A 170 -0.23 -12.61 10.01
N ILE A 171 -1.06 -13.16 9.15
CA ILE A 171 -1.53 -12.48 7.94
C ILE A 171 -3.01 -12.22 8.12
N GLY A 172 -3.35 -11.01 8.60
CA GLY A 172 -4.73 -10.63 8.92
C GLY A 172 -5.28 -11.27 10.19
N GLY A 173 -4.42 -11.86 11.02
CA GLY A 173 -4.80 -12.32 12.35
C GLY A 173 -5.10 -11.15 13.26
N GLY A 174 -6.21 -11.25 14.03
CA GLY A 174 -6.62 -10.18 14.94
C GLY A 174 -7.24 -8.94 14.29
N THR A 175 -7.38 -8.92 12.97
CA THR A 175 -8.06 -7.84 12.24
C THR A 175 -9.58 -8.03 12.23
N ILE A 176 -10.33 -6.94 12.08
CA ILE A 176 -11.81 -6.96 12.12
C ILE A 176 -12.38 -7.31 10.74
N LEU A 177 -11.88 -6.67 9.69
CA LEU A 177 -12.39 -6.82 8.33
C LEU A 177 -11.63 -7.86 7.54
N GLY A 178 -10.30 -7.91 7.70
CA GLY A 178 -9.41 -8.74 6.89
C GLY A 178 -9.27 -8.20 5.47
N GLU A 179 -9.60 -9.01 4.47
CA GLU A 179 -9.61 -8.62 3.04
C GLU A 179 -8.22 -8.18 2.51
N ILE A 180 -7.12 -8.69 3.08
CA ILE A 180 -5.75 -8.18 2.78
C ILE A 180 -5.42 -8.30 1.30
N PHE A 181 -5.61 -9.47 0.69
CA PHE A 181 -5.35 -9.75 -0.73
C PHE A 181 -6.64 -10.06 -1.50
N THR A 182 -7.79 -9.57 -1.01
CA THR A 182 -9.05 -9.72 -1.71
C THR A 182 -8.97 -9.06 -3.09
N GLY A 183 -9.43 -9.74 -4.14
CA GLY A 183 -9.45 -9.22 -5.52
C GLY A 183 -8.06 -9.10 -6.17
N CYS A 184 -7.05 -9.83 -5.66
CA CYS A 184 -5.73 -9.93 -6.30
C CYS A 184 -5.78 -10.99 -7.42
N ASP A 185 -6.32 -10.62 -8.57
CA ASP A 185 -6.66 -11.56 -9.67
C ASP A 185 -5.47 -12.33 -10.25
N ARG A 186 -4.25 -11.78 -10.16
CA ARG A 186 -3.02 -12.39 -10.69
C ARG A 186 -2.15 -13.06 -9.65
N LEU A 187 -2.57 -13.10 -8.39
CA LEU A 187 -1.85 -13.78 -7.33
C LEU A 187 -2.14 -15.29 -7.38
N HIS A 188 -1.44 -16.01 -8.27
CA HIS A 188 -1.72 -17.42 -8.55
C HIS A 188 -1.04 -18.37 -7.56
N GLU A 189 0.13 -18.04 -7.05
CA GLU A 189 0.86 -18.87 -6.10
C GLU A 189 1.32 -18.04 -4.90
N VAL A 190 1.10 -18.57 -3.69
CA VAL A 190 1.54 -17.98 -2.43
C VAL A 190 2.19 -19.02 -1.57
N VAL A 191 3.36 -18.68 -1.01
CA VAL A 191 4.05 -19.45 0.01
C VAL A 191 3.94 -18.71 1.32
N ILE A 192 3.20 -19.27 2.28
CA ILE A 192 3.07 -18.69 3.62
C ILE A 192 4.33 -19.04 4.42
N PRO A 193 5.04 -18.05 5.01
CA PRO A 193 6.27 -18.30 5.76
C PRO A 193 6.08 -19.20 6.97
N GLY A 194 7.13 -19.97 7.30
CA GLY A 194 7.10 -20.98 8.35
C GLY A 194 6.76 -20.48 9.76
N GLN A 195 7.00 -19.20 10.04
CA GLN A 195 6.70 -18.58 11.32
C GLN A 195 5.24 -18.11 11.47
N VAL A 196 4.45 -18.08 10.37
CA VAL A 196 3.05 -17.63 10.39
C VAL A 196 2.18 -18.62 11.14
N LYS A 197 1.41 -18.12 12.11
CA LYS A 197 0.50 -18.88 12.96
C LYS A 197 -0.97 -18.73 12.60
N GLU A 198 -1.31 -17.62 11.95
CA GLU A 198 -2.69 -17.31 11.60
C GLU A 198 -2.81 -16.68 10.22
N ILE A 199 -3.80 -17.14 9.46
CA ILE A 199 -4.33 -16.48 8.27
C ILE A 199 -5.71 -15.98 8.63
N GLY A 200 -5.93 -14.68 8.55
CA GLY A 200 -7.15 -14.02 9.00
C GLY A 200 -8.34 -14.22 8.05
N LYS A 201 -9.45 -13.62 8.46
CA LYS A 201 -10.72 -13.63 7.72
C LYS A 201 -10.54 -12.97 6.35
N LEU A 202 -11.14 -13.57 5.29
CA LEU A 202 -11.19 -13.03 3.93
C LEU A 202 -9.82 -12.67 3.33
N THR A 203 -8.70 -13.16 3.89
CA THR A 203 -7.35 -12.74 3.50
C THR A 203 -7.09 -12.86 2.00
N PHE A 204 -7.49 -13.97 1.38
CA PHE A 204 -7.33 -14.22 -0.07
C PHE A 204 -8.68 -14.36 -0.77
N TYR A 205 -9.76 -13.79 -0.20
CA TYR A 205 -11.08 -13.89 -0.78
C TYR A 205 -11.12 -13.34 -2.20
N ASP A 206 -11.78 -14.06 -3.12
CA ASP A 206 -11.92 -13.65 -4.53
C ASP A 206 -10.58 -13.31 -5.22
N SER A 207 -9.51 -14.03 -4.86
CA SER A 207 -8.19 -13.90 -5.48
C SER A 207 -7.98 -14.94 -6.57
N GLY A 208 -6.95 -14.70 -7.41
CA GLY A 208 -6.58 -15.60 -8.50
C GLY A 208 -5.86 -16.88 -8.07
N LEU A 209 -5.80 -17.21 -6.77
CA LEU A 209 -5.03 -18.33 -6.26
C LEU A 209 -5.33 -19.65 -6.96
N GLU A 210 -4.27 -20.28 -7.46
CA GLU A 210 -4.26 -21.64 -8.00
C GLU A 210 -3.57 -22.60 -7.04
N LYS A 211 -2.56 -22.10 -6.29
CA LYS A 211 -1.76 -22.88 -5.36
C LYS A 211 -1.36 -22.07 -4.13
N ILE A 212 -1.44 -22.69 -2.98
CA ILE A 212 -0.93 -22.13 -1.72
C ILE A 212 -0.15 -23.18 -0.95
N THR A 213 1.00 -22.78 -0.39
CA THR A 213 1.79 -23.61 0.52
C THR A 213 1.60 -23.08 1.93
N LEU A 214 1.04 -23.90 2.81
CA LEU A 214 0.82 -23.60 4.21
C LEU A 214 1.94 -24.19 5.07
N PRO A 215 2.43 -23.48 6.10
CA PRO A 215 3.47 -24.03 6.98
C PRO A 215 2.88 -25.03 7.98
N GLU A 216 3.68 -26.02 8.36
CA GLU A 216 3.29 -27.03 9.35
C GLU A 216 2.97 -26.45 10.75
N GLY A 217 3.40 -25.24 11.03
CA GLY A 217 3.10 -24.56 12.29
C GLY A 217 1.87 -23.67 12.27
N LEU A 218 1.10 -23.62 11.17
CA LEU A 218 -0.11 -22.80 11.07
C LEU A 218 -1.21 -23.35 12.01
N GLU A 219 -1.75 -22.48 12.86
CA GLU A 219 -2.71 -22.85 13.89
C GLU A 219 -4.15 -22.47 13.55
N ARG A 220 -4.35 -21.36 12.82
CA ARG A 220 -5.69 -20.82 12.52
C ARG A 220 -5.83 -20.33 11.09
N ILE A 221 -7.01 -20.59 10.52
CA ILE A 221 -7.46 -20.04 9.24
C ILE A 221 -8.82 -19.41 9.49
N GLY A 222 -8.92 -18.12 9.21
CA GLY A 222 -10.12 -17.33 9.42
C GLY A 222 -11.25 -17.67 8.44
N SER A 223 -12.44 -17.22 8.78
CA SER A 223 -13.63 -17.44 7.96
C SER A 223 -13.45 -16.90 6.55
N MET A 224 -13.79 -17.73 5.55
CA MET A 224 -13.69 -17.39 4.12
C MET A 224 -12.30 -16.91 3.66
N ALA A 225 -11.23 -17.30 4.35
CA ALA A 225 -9.86 -16.88 4.00
C ALA A 225 -9.49 -17.18 2.54
N PHE A 226 -10.02 -18.27 1.97
CA PHE A 226 -9.88 -18.68 0.57
C PHE A 226 -11.21 -18.74 -0.15
N GLY A 227 -12.22 -18.03 0.36
CA GLY A 227 -13.54 -17.97 -0.26
C GLY A 227 -13.45 -17.38 -1.67
N HIS A 228 -14.22 -17.94 -2.60
CA HIS A 228 -14.27 -17.54 -4.01
C HIS A 228 -12.93 -17.65 -4.79
N CYS A 229 -11.89 -18.31 -4.25
CA CYS A 229 -10.70 -18.66 -5.02
C CYS A 229 -11.04 -19.77 -6.02
N SER A 230 -11.71 -19.42 -7.10
CA SER A 230 -12.29 -20.40 -8.06
C SER A 230 -11.24 -21.28 -8.76
N ASN A 231 -9.98 -20.82 -8.80
CA ASN A 231 -8.87 -21.52 -9.43
C ASN A 231 -8.13 -22.45 -8.47
N LEU A 232 -8.35 -22.35 -7.15
CA LEU A 232 -7.71 -23.18 -6.14
C LEU A 232 -8.37 -24.56 -6.09
N LYS A 233 -7.68 -25.57 -6.61
CA LYS A 233 -8.22 -26.94 -6.74
C LYS A 233 -7.97 -27.79 -5.49
N GLU A 234 -6.82 -27.61 -4.88
CA GLU A 234 -6.38 -28.41 -3.74
C GLU A 234 -5.65 -27.53 -2.72
N ILE A 235 -5.82 -27.85 -1.46
CA ILE A 235 -5.10 -27.23 -0.35
C ILE A 235 -4.72 -28.32 0.65
N SER A 236 -3.43 -28.43 0.97
CA SER A 236 -2.95 -29.32 2.03
C SER A 236 -3.00 -28.56 3.35
N LEU A 237 -3.86 -29.01 4.25
CA LEU A 237 -3.98 -28.42 5.58
C LEU A 237 -2.98 -29.08 6.54
N PRO A 238 -2.20 -28.29 7.31
CA PRO A 238 -1.25 -28.83 8.27
C PRO A 238 -1.96 -29.44 9.48
N GLU A 239 -1.33 -30.44 10.12
CA GLU A 239 -1.88 -31.12 11.30
C GLU A 239 -2.01 -30.19 12.52
N SER A 240 -1.27 -29.08 12.55
CA SER A 240 -1.28 -28.09 13.63
C SER A 240 -2.54 -27.24 13.71
N LEU A 241 -3.44 -27.32 12.72
CA LEU A 241 -4.67 -26.50 12.73
C LEU A 241 -5.59 -26.84 13.90
N ILE A 242 -5.92 -25.84 14.67
CA ILE A 242 -6.87 -25.91 15.78
C ILE A 242 -8.30 -25.89 15.20
N LYS A 243 -9.11 -26.88 15.58
CA LYS A 243 -10.49 -27.03 15.12
C LYS A 243 -11.45 -26.14 15.92
#